data_8729825f8a8897d3cd70a25fbab6cd7d
#
_entry.id   8729825f8a8897d3cd70a25fbab6cd7d
#
_cell.length_a   1.000
_cell.length_b   1.000
_cell.length_c   1.000
_cell.angle_alpha   90.00
_cell.angle_beta   90.00
_cell.angle_gamma   90.00
#
_symmetry.space_group_name_H-M   'P 1'
#
loop_
_entity.id
_entity.type
_entity.pdbx_description
1 polymer ?
#
loop_
_entity_poly.entity_id
_entity_poly.type
_entity_poly.pdbx_seq_one_letter_code
_entity_poly.pdbx_strand_id
1 'polypeptide(L)'
;VTAHDSRARKVVEVGPGDHLCFAFADDAEQRRMVSAYLADGLARGERVLYFVDRHAPAAVLSWLRSGGVDPDAAAASGQLRVATAEESYLASGVFDPDAMVASLQEEARDSLAAGYAGLRVSGEMSWALRDAPGLGRLEEYETKVHSVFAGRPASAICQYDARQFNPEQLRMFEQCHPAAVELDPWYSSSVLCIAPAFREGERVLQVTGTVDYQATSHLAAALEQTRQWPGDVRVDMSALDFIDLAGLRVLVHAAERLGEGRRLRVMNLTPMLCKVISVVGFDQHPALVVTAPEVMA
;
A
#
# COMPACT_ATOMS: atom_id res chain seq x y z
N VAL A 1 20.83 2.19 11.60
CA VAL A 1 19.61 1.40 11.35
C VAL A 1 18.47 2.21 11.95
N THR A 2 17.87 3.05 11.15
CA THR A 2 16.76 3.94 11.56
C THR A 2 15.46 3.15 11.64
N ALA A 3 14.68 3.37 12.69
CA ALA A 3 13.46 2.67 13.10
C ALA A 3 12.24 2.82 12.10
N HIS A 4 12.48 3.18 10.86
CA HIS A 4 11.42 3.45 9.89
C HIS A 4 11.08 2.27 8.96
N ASP A 5 11.87 1.20 8.97
CA ASP A 5 11.74 0.09 8.03
C ASP A 5 10.94 -1.13 8.57
N SER A 6 10.45 -1.07 9.81
CA SER A 6 9.77 -2.21 10.42
C SER A 6 8.25 -2.28 10.15
N ARG A 7 7.66 -1.31 9.44
CA ARG A 7 6.22 -1.22 9.21
C ARG A 7 5.76 -1.51 7.78
N ALA A 8 6.66 -1.88 6.89
CA ALA A 8 6.32 -2.24 5.52
C ALA A 8 6.58 -3.72 5.28
N ARG A 9 5.70 -4.40 4.55
CA ARG A 9 5.77 -5.83 4.24
C ARG A 9 5.51 -6.08 2.76
N LYS A 10 6.30 -6.93 2.14
CA LYS A 10 5.97 -7.46 0.81
C LYS A 10 4.76 -8.39 0.92
N VAL A 11 3.89 -8.38 -0.09
CA VAL A 11 2.67 -9.20 -0.07
C VAL A 11 2.97 -10.69 0.14
N VAL A 12 4.09 -11.19 -0.36
CA VAL A 12 4.51 -12.59 -0.21
C VAL A 12 5.02 -12.95 1.20
N GLU A 13 5.30 -11.95 2.03
CA GLU A 13 5.74 -12.10 3.42
C GLU A 13 4.57 -12.04 4.41
N VAL A 14 3.38 -11.68 3.93
CA VAL A 14 2.17 -11.59 4.76
C VAL A 14 1.73 -13.00 5.20
N GLY A 15 1.57 -13.16 6.48
CA GLY A 15 1.26 -14.45 7.08
C GLY A 15 0.42 -14.36 8.35
N PRO A 16 0.31 -15.48 9.07
CA PRO A 16 -0.51 -15.56 10.28
C PRO A 16 -0.16 -14.48 11.30
N GLY A 17 -1.17 -13.82 11.81
CA GLY A 17 -1.07 -12.72 12.77
C GLY A 17 -1.08 -11.32 12.15
N ASP A 18 -0.87 -11.20 10.85
CA ASP A 18 -0.81 -9.91 10.17
C ASP A 18 -2.20 -9.31 9.91
N HIS A 19 -2.33 -8.02 10.23
CA HIS A 19 -3.44 -7.16 9.82
C HIS A 19 -2.84 -5.88 9.26
N LEU A 20 -2.87 -5.71 7.94
CA LEU A 20 -2.11 -4.70 7.23
C LEU A 20 -3.04 -3.80 6.40
N CYS A 21 -2.63 -2.54 6.21
CA CYS A 21 -3.25 -1.68 5.21
C CYS A 21 -2.51 -1.77 3.87
N PHE A 22 -3.25 -1.53 2.80
CA PHE A 22 -2.73 -1.40 1.44
C PHE A 22 -3.37 -0.20 0.76
N ALA A 23 -2.63 0.88 0.64
CA ALA A 23 -3.01 2.02 -0.18
C ALA A 23 -2.50 1.83 -1.61
N PHE A 24 -3.34 2.12 -2.60
CA PHE A 24 -3.01 2.02 -4.02
C PHE A 24 -3.60 3.21 -4.80
N ALA A 25 -3.04 3.51 -5.96
CA ALA A 25 -3.47 4.65 -6.77
C ALA A 25 -3.92 4.26 -8.20
N ASP A 26 -3.80 2.98 -8.56
CA ASP A 26 -4.33 2.48 -9.82
C ASP A 26 -4.78 1.01 -9.72
N ASP A 27 -5.60 0.58 -10.67
CA ASP A 27 -6.19 -0.76 -10.66
C ASP A 27 -5.15 -1.88 -10.92
N ALA A 28 -4.00 -1.55 -11.53
CA ALA A 28 -2.94 -2.53 -11.76
C ALA A 28 -2.19 -2.84 -10.46
N GLU A 29 -1.94 -1.83 -9.61
CA GLU A 29 -1.38 -2.01 -8.26
C GLU A 29 -2.29 -2.91 -7.43
N GLN A 30 -3.59 -2.58 -7.38
CA GLN A 30 -4.58 -3.38 -6.66
C GLN A 30 -4.63 -4.82 -7.16
N ARG A 31 -4.79 -5.01 -8.48
CA ARG A 31 -4.88 -6.33 -9.09
C ARG A 31 -3.67 -7.20 -8.79
N ARG A 32 -2.44 -6.64 -8.88
CA ARG A 32 -1.22 -7.40 -8.59
C ARG A 32 -1.19 -7.87 -7.15
N MET A 33 -1.42 -6.96 -6.20
CA MET A 33 -1.43 -7.29 -4.77
C MET A 33 -2.51 -8.33 -4.45
N VAL A 34 -3.75 -8.10 -4.90
CA VAL A 34 -4.88 -8.99 -4.62
C VAL A 34 -4.62 -10.39 -5.21
N SER A 35 -4.21 -10.46 -6.49
CA SER A 35 -3.93 -11.75 -7.12
C SER A 35 -2.84 -12.53 -6.40
N ALA A 36 -1.74 -11.87 -6.01
CA ALA A 36 -0.65 -12.51 -5.28
C ALA A 36 -1.10 -12.98 -3.89
N TYR A 37 -1.80 -12.14 -3.14
CA TYR A 37 -2.25 -12.43 -1.79
C TYR A 37 -3.24 -13.60 -1.74
N LEU A 38 -4.26 -13.58 -2.60
CA LEU A 38 -5.28 -14.62 -2.63
C LEU A 38 -4.70 -15.95 -3.16
N ALA A 39 -3.88 -15.90 -4.23
CA ALA A 39 -3.24 -17.10 -4.79
C ALA A 39 -2.32 -17.79 -3.78
N ASP A 40 -1.52 -17.02 -3.04
CA ASP A 40 -0.65 -17.57 -1.98
C ASP A 40 -1.46 -18.25 -0.87
N GLY A 41 -2.57 -17.65 -0.44
CA GLY A 41 -3.47 -18.24 0.56
C GLY A 41 -4.07 -19.57 0.10
N LEU A 42 -4.58 -19.62 -1.13
CA LEU A 42 -5.12 -20.83 -1.72
C LEU A 42 -4.05 -21.92 -1.81
N ALA A 43 -2.84 -21.58 -2.22
CA ALA A 43 -1.71 -22.51 -2.33
C ALA A 43 -1.25 -23.05 -0.97
N ARG A 44 -1.37 -22.27 0.10
CA ARG A 44 -1.06 -22.67 1.49
C ARG A 44 -2.17 -23.48 2.16
N GLY A 45 -3.30 -23.72 1.46
CA GLY A 45 -4.45 -24.41 2.04
C GLY A 45 -5.24 -23.60 3.04
N GLU A 46 -5.11 -22.26 3.01
CA GLU A 46 -5.91 -21.35 3.83
C GLU A 46 -7.30 -21.18 3.20
N ARG A 47 -8.32 -20.92 4.03
CA ARG A 47 -9.61 -20.42 3.54
C ARG A 47 -9.46 -18.95 3.21
N VAL A 48 -9.95 -18.51 2.06
CA VAL A 48 -9.76 -17.16 1.52
C VAL A 48 -11.11 -16.46 1.41
N LEU A 49 -11.24 -15.32 2.09
CA LEU A 49 -12.39 -14.43 1.99
C LEU A 49 -11.99 -13.12 1.34
N TYR A 50 -12.70 -12.71 0.31
CA TYR A 50 -12.50 -11.43 -0.34
C TYR A 50 -13.79 -10.63 -0.39
N PHE A 51 -13.77 -9.42 0.12
CA PHE A 51 -14.92 -8.51 0.13
C PHE A 51 -14.72 -7.42 -0.93
N VAL A 52 -15.50 -7.50 -2.00
CA VAL A 52 -15.52 -6.50 -3.07
C VAL A 52 -16.48 -5.36 -2.73
N ASP A 53 -16.15 -4.18 -3.23
CA ASP A 53 -17.05 -3.03 -3.20
C ASP A 53 -17.12 -2.34 -4.56
N ARG A 54 -15.99 -1.90 -5.08
CA ARG A 54 -15.89 -1.23 -6.37
C ARG A 54 -15.96 -2.20 -7.55
N HIS A 55 -15.44 -3.39 -7.38
CA HIS A 55 -15.38 -4.39 -8.43
C HIS A 55 -16.53 -5.39 -8.31
N ALA A 56 -16.94 -5.96 -9.44
CA ALA A 56 -17.83 -7.12 -9.42
C ALA A 56 -17.03 -8.37 -8.98
N PRO A 57 -17.64 -9.33 -8.25
CA PRO A 57 -16.98 -10.58 -7.87
C PRO A 57 -16.31 -11.30 -9.05
N ALA A 58 -16.95 -11.28 -10.23
CA ALA A 58 -16.41 -11.91 -11.44
C ALA A 58 -15.07 -11.31 -11.91
N ALA A 59 -14.79 -10.02 -11.62
CA ALA A 59 -13.53 -9.39 -11.96
C ALA A 59 -12.37 -10.02 -11.16
N VAL A 60 -12.56 -10.20 -9.84
CA VAL A 60 -11.57 -10.82 -8.96
C VAL A 60 -11.30 -12.27 -9.37
N LEU A 61 -12.34 -13.04 -9.68
CA LEU A 61 -12.18 -14.40 -10.20
C LEU A 61 -11.39 -14.41 -11.52
N SER A 62 -11.62 -13.43 -12.40
CA SER A 62 -10.85 -13.26 -13.63
C SER A 62 -9.37 -12.93 -13.37
N TRP A 63 -9.08 -12.14 -12.35
CA TRP A 63 -7.69 -11.85 -11.96
C TRP A 63 -6.96 -13.10 -11.51
N LEU A 64 -7.59 -13.94 -10.70
CA LEU A 64 -7.04 -15.23 -10.25
C LEU A 64 -6.79 -16.19 -11.42
N ARG A 65 -7.75 -16.31 -12.36
CA ARG A 65 -7.58 -17.15 -13.57
C ARG A 65 -6.39 -16.68 -14.41
N SER A 66 -6.23 -15.36 -14.56
CA SER A 66 -5.09 -14.80 -15.29
C SER A 66 -3.74 -15.10 -14.61
N GLY A 67 -3.73 -15.33 -13.30
CA GLY A 67 -2.59 -15.76 -12.51
C GLY A 67 -2.38 -17.28 -12.44
N GLY A 68 -3.17 -18.08 -13.19
CA GLY A 68 -3.04 -19.53 -13.22
C GLY A 68 -3.75 -20.28 -12.08
N VAL A 69 -4.57 -19.59 -11.30
CA VAL A 69 -5.41 -20.22 -10.26
C VAL A 69 -6.76 -20.63 -10.86
N ASP A 70 -7.30 -21.76 -10.45
CA ASP A 70 -8.69 -22.15 -10.73
C ASP A 70 -9.62 -21.66 -9.60
N PRO A 71 -10.25 -20.49 -9.73
CA PRO A 71 -11.09 -19.96 -8.68
C PRO A 71 -12.44 -20.68 -8.59
N ASP A 72 -12.89 -21.35 -9.66
CA ASP A 72 -14.16 -22.06 -9.66
C ASP A 72 -14.04 -23.34 -8.81
N ALA A 73 -12.94 -24.08 -8.94
CA ALA A 73 -12.65 -25.23 -8.08
C ALA A 73 -12.49 -24.79 -6.61
N ALA A 74 -11.78 -23.69 -6.35
CA ALA A 74 -11.61 -23.15 -4.99
C ALA A 74 -12.94 -22.68 -4.37
N ALA A 75 -13.83 -22.08 -5.16
CA ALA A 75 -15.16 -21.69 -4.70
C ALA A 75 -16.07 -22.91 -4.46
N ALA A 76 -16.04 -23.90 -5.35
CA ALA A 76 -16.82 -25.15 -5.20
C ALA A 76 -16.43 -25.96 -3.96
N SER A 77 -15.13 -25.94 -3.58
CA SER A 77 -14.64 -26.59 -2.36
C SER A 77 -14.93 -25.77 -1.08
N GLY A 78 -15.40 -24.54 -1.19
CA GLY A 78 -15.57 -23.62 -0.06
C GLY A 78 -14.27 -22.96 0.43
N GLN A 79 -13.14 -23.21 -0.25
CA GLN A 79 -11.87 -22.59 0.10
C GLN A 79 -11.82 -21.10 -0.26
N LEU A 80 -12.48 -20.69 -1.34
CA LEU A 80 -12.58 -19.28 -1.77
C LEU A 80 -14.03 -18.79 -1.65
N ARG A 81 -14.22 -17.65 -0.98
CA ARG A 81 -15.48 -16.91 -1.00
C ARG A 81 -15.21 -15.45 -1.40
N VAL A 82 -15.92 -14.98 -2.42
CA VAL A 82 -15.95 -13.57 -2.81
C VAL A 82 -17.36 -13.06 -2.55
N ALA A 83 -17.49 -12.05 -1.68
CA ALA A 83 -18.76 -11.43 -1.30
C ALA A 83 -18.69 -9.92 -1.48
N THR A 84 -19.84 -9.26 -1.61
CA THR A 84 -19.91 -7.81 -1.68
C THR A 84 -19.89 -7.16 -0.30
N ALA A 85 -19.64 -5.85 -0.25
CA ALA A 85 -19.74 -5.08 1.00
C ALA A 85 -21.18 -5.11 1.57
N GLU A 86 -22.19 -5.15 0.70
CA GLU A 86 -23.61 -5.29 1.07
C GLU A 86 -23.90 -6.64 1.71
N GLU A 87 -23.24 -7.71 1.27
CA GLU A 87 -23.40 -9.06 1.83
C GLU A 87 -22.57 -9.29 3.10
N SER A 88 -21.69 -8.34 3.45
CA SER A 88 -20.76 -8.44 4.58
C SER A 88 -20.89 -7.26 5.53
N TYR A 89 -20.11 -6.20 5.32
CA TYR A 89 -20.02 -5.04 6.21
C TYR A 89 -21.36 -4.33 6.45
N LEU A 90 -22.22 -4.31 5.43
CA LEU A 90 -23.50 -3.60 5.42
C LEU A 90 -24.72 -4.55 5.36
N ALA A 91 -24.56 -5.82 5.67
CA ALA A 91 -25.63 -6.83 5.54
C ALA A 91 -26.89 -6.52 6.35
N SER A 92 -26.74 -5.82 7.48
CA SER A 92 -27.89 -5.35 8.30
C SER A 92 -28.45 -3.98 7.91
N GLY A 93 -27.85 -3.32 6.89
CA GLY A 93 -28.13 -1.92 6.53
C GLY A 93 -27.45 -0.89 7.45
N VAL A 94 -26.76 -1.33 8.48
CA VAL A 94 -26.02 -0.50 9.44
C VAL A 94 -24.65 -1.14 9.64
N PHE A 95 -23.59 -0.35 9.59
CA PHE A 95 -22.26 -0.85 9.94
C PHE A 95 -22.13 -1.01 11.46
N ASP A 96 -21.89 -2.23 11.91
CA ASP A 96 -21.65 -2.57 13.30
C ASP A 96 -20.27 -3.23 13.48
N PRO A 97 -19.28 -2.50 14.05
CA PRO A 97 -17.94 -3.02 14.31
C PRO A 97 -17.92 -4.31 15.12
N ASP A 98 -18.75 -4.42 16.13
CA ASP A 98 -18.76 -5.57 17.04
C ASP A 98 -19.32 -6.81 16.33
N ALA A 99 -20.38 -6.64 15.55
CA ALA A 99 -20.96 -7.72 14.74
C ALA A 99 -19.96 -8.19 13.67
N MET A 100 -19.24 -7.26 12.99
CA MET A 100 -18.26 -7.64 11.98
C MET A 100 -17.05 -8.36 12.59
N VAL A 101 -16.53 -7.90 13.72
CA VAL A 101 -15.45 -8.58 14.45
C VAL A 101 -15.88 -9.99 14.87
N ALA A 102 -17.09 -10.15 15.41
CA ALA A 102 -17.63 -11.45 15.81
C ALA A 102 -17.76 -12.40 14.60
N SER A 103 -18.24 -11.91 13.46
CA SER A 103 -18.35 -12.68 12.22
C SER A 103 -16.98 -13.16 11.72
N LEU A 104 -15.97 -12.30 11.72
CA LEU A 104 -14.61 -12.70 11.32
C LEU A 104 -13.97 -13.69 12.29
N GLN A 105 -14.26 -13.58 13.59
CA GLN A 105 -13.82 -14.57 14.59
C GLN A 105 -14.47 -15.94 14.36
N GLU A 106 -15.74 -15.96 13.97
CA GLU A 106 -16.46 -17.20 13.63
C GLU A 106 -15.87 -17.81 12.35
N GLU A 107 -15.68 -17.03 11.29
CA GLU A 107 -15.04 -17.50 10.06
C GLU A 107 -13.63 -18.07 10.30
N ALA A 108 -12.85 -17.47 11.21
CA ALA A 108 -11.54 -18.00 11.57
C ALA A 108 -11.64 -19.36 12.29
N ARG A 109 -12.60 -19.53 13.21
CA ARG A 109 -12.84 -20.82 13.88
C ARG A 109 -13.33 -21.89 12.91
N ASP A 110 -14.29 -21.53 12.06
CA ASP A 110 -14.89 -22.42 11.08
C ASP A 110 -13.89 -22.88 10.02
N SER A 111 -12.96 -22.01 9.62
CA SER A 111 -11.87 -22.36 8.72
C SER A 111 -11.01 -23.46 9.29
N LEU A 112 -10.61 -23.37 10.54
CA LEU A 112 -9.81 -24.40 11.22
C LEU A 112 -10.62 -25.68 11.45
N ALA A 113 -11.90 -25.57 11.84
CA ALA A 113 -12.78 -26.73 12.04
C ALA A 113 -13.03 -27.50 10.73
N ALA A 114 -13.05 -26.80 9.60
CA ALA A 114 -13.15 -27.39 8.27
C ALA A 114 -11.82 -28.00 7.74
N GLY A 115 -10.72 -27.86 8.51
CA GLY A 115 -9.42 -28.45 8.17
C GLY A 115 -8.52 -27.54 7.31
N TYR A 116 -8.87 -26.30 7.09
CA TYR A 116 -7.98 -25.33 6.43
C TYR A 116 -6.81 -24.94 7.35
N ALA A 117 -5.68 -24.55 6.76
CA ALA A 117 -4.48 -24.15 7.49
C ALA A 117 -4.65 -22.83 8.26
N GLY A 118 -5.63 -22.02 7.89
CA GLY A 118 -5.93 -20.72 8.48
C GLY A 118 -6.99 -19.97 7.70
N LEU A 119 -7.16 -18.69 8.04
CA LEU A 119 -8.06 -17.77 7.36
C LEU A 119 -7.26 -16.62 6.74
N ARG A 120 -7.53 -16.29 5.48
CA ARG A 120 -6.96 -15.14 4.78
C ARG A 120 -8.08 -14.22 4.31
N VAL A 121 -8.04 -12.96 4.74
CA VAL A 121 -9.10 -11.99 4.44
C VAL A 121 -8.50 -10.82 3.67
N SER A 122 -9.21 -10.31 2.68
CA SER A 122 -8.94 -8.98 2.13
C SER A 122 -10.25 -8.29 1.74
N GLY A 123 -10.32 -6.98 1.88
CA GLY A 123 -11.52 -6.21 1.60
C GLY A 123 -11.22 -4.84 1.01
N GLU A 124 -12.02 -4.46 0.01
CA GLU A 124 -12.07 -3.10 -0.51
C GLU A 124 -12.84 -2.23 0.49
N MET A 125 -12.20 -1.15 0.96
CA MET A 125 -12.77 -0.29 2.01
C MET A 125 -13.55 0.91 1.45
N SER A 126 -13.74 1.01 0.14
CA SER A 126 -14.47 2.13 -0.51
C SER A 126 -15.92 2.27 -0.05
N TRP A 127 -16.55 1.20 0.42
CA TRP A 127 -17.87 1.25 1.05
C TRP A 127 -17.94 2.21 2.24
N ALA A 128 -16.81 2.45 2.93
CA ALA A 128 -16.71 3.37 4.05
C ALA A 128 -16.87 4.85 3.68
N LEU A 129 -16.84 5.17 2.38
CA LEU A 129 -17.10 6.52 1.86
C LEU A 129 -18.58 6.77 1.56
N ARG A 130 -19.43 5.77 1.72
CA ARG A 130 -20.88 5.89 1.52
C ARG A 130 -21.54 6.61 2.71
N ASP A 131 -22.74 7.11 2.50
CA ASP A 131 -23.59 7.62 3.59
C ASP A 131 -24.38 6.44 4.20
N ALA A 132 -23.75 5.69 5.09
CA ALA A 132 -24.38 4.56 5.76
C ALA A 132 -24.31 4.73 7.30
N PRO A 133 -25.38 4.35 8.03
CA PRO A 133 -25.38 4.44 9.48
C PRO A 133 -24.27 3.58 10.09
N GLY A 134 -23.64 4.09 11.15
CA GLY A 134 -22.58 3.38 11.87
C GLY A 134 -21.15 3.64 11.38
N LEU A 135 -20.94 4.29 10.23
CA LEU A 135 -19.62 4.54 9.65
C LEU A 135 -18.72 5.43 10.55
N GLY A 136 -19.27 6.26 11.39
CA GLY A 136 -18.49 7.01 12.41
C GLY A 136 -17.71 6.13 13.40
N ARG A 137 -17.94 4.81 13.40
CA ARG A 137 -17.23 3.82 14.22
C ARG A 137 -16.15 3.03 13.46
N LEU A 138 -15.75 3.49 12.27
CA LEU A 138 -14.80 2.76 11.44
C LEU A 138 -13.41 2.67 12.10
N GLU A 139 -12.92 3.74 12.71
CA GLU A 139 -11.65 3.74 13.45
C GLU A 139 -11.68 2.76 14.63
N GLU A 140 -12.81 2.67 15.33
CA GLU A 140 -13.04 1.68 16.37
C GLU A 140 -12.96 0.24 15.81
N TYR A 141 -13.55 0.02 14.63
CA TYR A 141 -13.47 -1.28 13.95
C TYR A 141 -12.03 -1.65 13.60
N GLU A 142 -11.27 -0.76 12.96
CA GLU A 142 -9.88 -1.01 12.57
C GLU A 142 -9.00 -1.36 13.78
N THR A 143 -9.25 -0.72 14.93
CA THR A 143 -8.56 -1.04 16.17
C THR A 143 -8.97 -2.42 16.72
N LYS A 144 -10.27 -2.74 16.73
CA LYS A 144 -10.81 -3.99 17.28
C LYS A 144 -10.47 -5.20 16.42
N VAL A 145 -10.56 -5.06 15.09
CA VAL A 145 -10.38 -6.17 14.16
C VAL A 145 -8.95 -6.72 14.18
N HIS A 146 -7.98 -5.94 14.60
CA HIS A 146 -6.62 -6.43 14.81
C HIS A 146 -6.57 -7.65 15.76
N SER A 147 -7.42 -7.67 16.80
CA SER A 147 -7.50 -8.79 17.73
C SER A 147 -7.99 -10.12 17.13
N VAL A 148 -8.62 -10.06 15.96
CA VAL A 148 -9.06 -11.27 15.22
C VAL A 148 -7.86 -12.01 14.66
N PHE A 149 -6.82 -11.28 14.27
CA PHE A 149 -5.65 -11.82 13.57
C PHE A 149 -4.45 -12.03 14.49
N ALA A 150 -4.18 -11.11 15.41
CA ALA A 150 -3.00 -11.13 16.27
C ALA A 150 -2.80 -12.48 16.98
N GLY A 151 -1.67 -13.14 16.69
CA GLY A 151 -1.30 -14.43 17.29
C GLY A 151 -2.14 -15.62 16.85
N ARG A 152 -2.93 -15.51 15.79
CA ARG A 152 -3.81 -16.57 15.26
C ARG A 152 -3.39 -16.99 13.86
N PRO A 153 -3.78 -18.19 13.38
CA PRO A 153 -3.56 -18.62 12.00
C PRO A 153 -4.55 -17.91 11.05
N ALA A 154 -4.52 -16.58 11.07
CA ALA A 154 -5.34 -15.73 10.24
C ALA A 154 -4.57 -14.46 9.86
N SER A 155 -4.83 -13.91 8.68
CA SER A 155 -4.25 -12.65 8.20
C SER A 155 -5.27 -11.81 7.44
N ALA A 156 -5.06 -10.49 7.41
CA ALA A 156 -5.90 -9.59 6.64
C ALA A 156 -5.12 -8.46 5.96
N ILE A 157 -5.63 -8.01 4.81
CA ILE A 157 -5.22 -6.79 4.13
C ILE A 157 -6.46 -5.94 3.84
N CYS A 158 -6.54 -4.74 4.45
CA CYS A 158 -7.55 -3.73 4.15
C CYS A 158 -7.05 -2.81 3.02
N GLN A 159 -7.87 -2.61 1.98
CA GLN A 159 -7.48 -1.94 0.75
C GLN A 159 -8.11 -0.55 0.66
N TYR A 160 -7.29 0.47 0.41
CA TYR A 160 -7.70 1.88 0.34
C TYR A 160 -7.29 2.50 -1.00
N ASP A 161 -8.26 2.89 -1.81
CA ASP A 161 -8.03 3.55 -3.09
C ASP A 161 -7.72 5.05 -2.88
N ALA A 162 -6.47 5.44 -3.05
CA ALA A 162 -6.02 6.82 -2.90
C ALA A 162 -6.63 7.82 -3.91
N ARG A 163 -7.38 7.35 -4.90
CA ARG A 163 -8.16 8.20 -5.80
C ARG A 163 -9.50 8.62 -5.17
N GLN A 164 -9.93 7.94 -4.10
CA GLN A 164 -11.21 8.14 -3.41
C GLN A 164 -11.02 8.63 -1.98
N PHE A 165 -10.08 8.04 -1.23
CA PHE A 165 -9.73 8.47 0.11
C PHE A 165 -8.78 9.66 0.05
N ASN A 166 -9.05 10.69 0.84
CA ASN A 166 -8.14 11.83 0.96
C ASN A 166 -6.90 11.48 1.82
N PRO A 167 -5.82 12.29 1.77
CA PRO A 167 -4.59 12.00 2.51
C PRO A 167 -4.77 11.88 4.02
N GLU A 168 -5.69 12.63 4.61
CA GLU A 168 -5.97 12.58 6.05
C GLU A 168 -6.60 11.23 6.45
N GLN A 169 -7.56 10.75 5.65
CA GLN A 169 -8.16 9.44 5.84
C GLN A 169 -7.14 8.32 5.66
N LEU A 170 -6.31 8.38 4.61
CA LEU A 170 -5.26 7.37 4.37
C LEU A 170 -4.25 7.34 5.52
N ARG A 171 -3.85 8.50 6.05
CA ARG A 171 -2.97 8.60 7.22
C ARG A 171 -3.59 7.96 8.45
N MET A 172 -4.87 8.22 8.72
CA MET A 172 -5.61 7.62 9.83
C MET A 172 -5.59 6.09 9.72
N PHE A 173 -5.89 5.53 8.54
CA PHE A 173 -5.85 4.07 8.33
C PHE A 173 -4.42 3.51 8.44
N GLU A 174 -3.42 4.21 7.92
CA GLU A 174 -2.01 3.81 8.10
C GLU A 174 -1.62 3.72 9.60
N GLN A 175 -2.16 4.61 10.43
CA GLN A 175 -1.93 4.62 11.89
C GLN A 175 -2.68 3.52 12.64
N CYS A 176 -3.86 3.13 12.17
CA CYS A 176 -4.67 2.06 12.78
C CYS A 176 -4.10 0.66 12.51
N HIS A 177 -3.22 0.48 11.53
CA HIS A 177 -2.62 -0.80 11.19
C HIS A 177 -1.19 -0.93 11.71
N PRO A 178 -0.77 -2.13 12.14
CA PRO A 178 0.61 -2.36 12.57
C PRO A 178 1.65 -2.13 11.49
N ALA A 179 1.28 -2.42 10.23
CA ALA A 179 2.14 -2.25 9.07
C ALA A 179 1.32 -2.06 7.78
N ALA A 180 2.00 -1.67 6.70
CA ALA A 180 1.44 -1.54 5.37
C ALA A 180 2.05 -2.56 4.41
N VAL A 181 1.29 -2.92 3.36
CA VAL A 181 1.81 -3.71 2.25
C VAL A 181 2.56 -2.78 1.30
N GLU A 182 3.78 -3.18 0.93
CA GLU A 182 4.60 -2.47 -0.04
C GLU A 182 4.04 -2.61 -1.46
N LEU A 183 4.13 -1.53 -2.22
CA LEU A 183 3.95 -1.59 -3.66
C LEU A 183 5.19 -2.21 -4.34
N ASP A 184 4.98 -2.85 -5.49
CA ASP A 184 6.09 -3.42 -6.25
C ASP A 184 7.08 -2.33 -6.69
N PRO A 185 8.38 -2.56 -6.54
CA PRO A 185 9.38 -1.60 -6.96
C PRO A 185 9.40 -1.47 -8.50
N TRP A 186 9.56 -0.24 -8.97
CA TRP A 186 9.80 0.02 -10.39
C TRP A 186 11.23 -0.32 -10.83
N TYR A 187 12.14 -0.30 -9.86
CA TYR A 187 13.50 -0.78 -10.02
C TYR A 187 14.02 -1.38 -8.72
N SER A 188 14.72 -2.51 -8.80
CA SER A 188 15.37 -3.14 -7.65
C SER A 188 16.66 -3.83 -8.06
N SER A 189 17.72 -3.59 -7.30
CA SER A 189 19.00 -4.25 -7.38
C SER A 189 19.56 -4.50 -5.98
N SER A 190 20.78 -5.02 -5.87
CA SER A 190 21.45 -5.22 -4.56
C SER A 190 21.81 -3.91 -3.85
N VAL A 191 21.84 -2.78 -4.55
CA VAL A 191 22.34 -1.49 -4.03
C VAL A 191 21.32 -0.35 -4.14
N LEU A 192 20.27 -0.50 -4.95
CA LEU A 192 19.26 0.54 -5.18
C LEU A 192 17.88 -0.07 -5.31
N CYS A 193 16.90 0.49 -4.61
CA CYS A 193 15.49 0.21 -4.78
C CYS A 193 14.72 1.52 -5.00
N ILE A 194 13.88 1.56 -6.03
CA ILE A 194 13.01 2.70 -6.34
C ILE A 194 11.58 2.18 -6.45
N ALA A 195 10.71 2.59 -5.54
CA ALA A 195 9.34 2.10 -5.45
C ALA A 195 8.35 3.24 -5.21
N PRO A 196 7.12 3.17 -5.77
CA PRO A 196 6.04 3.98 -5.26
C PRO A 196 5.71 3.51 -3.83
N ALA A 197 5.31 4.44 -2.98
CA ALA A 197 4.89 4.16 -1.61
C ALA A 197 3.85 5.17 -1.16
N PHE A 198 3.24 4.94 -0.01
CA PHE A 198 2.46 5.93 0.71
C PHE A 198 3.16 6.26 2.02
N ARG A 199 3.22 7.54 2.36
CA ARG A 199 3.77 8.04 3.63
C ARG A 199 2.86 9.15 4.13
N GLU A 200 2.36 8.98 5.34
CA GLU A 200 1.42 9.95 5.93
C GLU A 200 0.21 10.25 5.02
N GLY A 201 -0.31 9.20 4.38
CA GLY A 201 -1.44 9.30 3.45
C GLY A 201 -1.12 9.90 2.08
N GLU A 202 0.12 10.31 1.82
CA GLU A 202 0.54 10.90 0.55
C GLU A 202 1.35 9.93 -0.30
N ARG A 203 1.13 9.94 -1.62
CA ARG A 203 1.91 9.12 -2.54
C ARG A 203 3.31 9.70 -2.73
N VAL A 204 4.32 8.85 -2.58
CA VAL A 204 5.73 9.23 -2.71
C VAL A 204 6.48 8.24 -3.62
N LEU A 205 7.54 8.71 -4.26
CA LEU A 205 8.56 7.86 -4.86
C LEU A 205 9.66 7.65 -3.81
N GLN A 206 9.76 6.47 -3.26
CA GLN A 206 10.81 6.13 -2.31
C GLN A 206 12.06 5.69 -3.04
N VAL A 207 13.21 6.27 -2.66
CA VAL A 207 14.53 5.92 -3.20
C VAL A 207 15.41 5.46 -2.04
N THR A 208 15.81 4.19 -2.09
CA THR A 208 16.57 3.53 -1.02
C THR A 208 17.92 3.05 -1.56
N GLY A 209 19.00 3.34 -0.85
CA GLY A 209 20.35 2.90 -1.21
C GLY A 209 21.16 3.92 -2.00
N THR A 210 21.85 3.50 -3.04
CA THR A 210 22.88 4.31 -3.73
C THR A 210 22.46 4.70 -5.15
N VAL A 211 22.53 6.00 -5.44
CA VAL A 211 22.31 6.57 -6.78
C VAL A 211 23.64 7.17 -7.28
N ASP A 212 24.40 6.39 -8.01
CA ASP A 212 25.58 6.84 -8.71
C ASP A 212 25.30 7.09 -10.20
N TYR A 213 26.33 7.43 -10.98
CA TYR A 213 26.21 7.70 -12.42
C TYR A 213 25.65 6.51 -13.22
N GLN A 214 25.81 5.26 -12.76
CA GLN A 214 25.26 4.07 -13.42
C GLN A 214 23.76 3.92 -13.15
N ALA A 215 23.28 4.40 -12.01
CA ALA A 215 21.90 4.32 -11.58
C ALA A 215 21.03 5.48 -12.09
N THR A 216 21.61 6.53 -12.66
CA THR A 216 20.88 7.73 -13.11
C THR A 216 19.74 7.46 -14.09
N SER A 217 19.92 6.49 -15.01
CA SER A 217 18.88 6.12 -15.97
C SER A 217 17.66 5.49 -15.30
N HIS A 218 17.85 4.71 -14.24
CA HIS A 218 16.76 4.09 -13.48
C HIS A 218 15.99 5.12 -12.66
N LEU A 219 16.70 6.06 -12.01
CA LEU A 219 16.06 7.17 -11.31
C LEU A 219 15.28 8.06 -12.29
N ALA A 220 15.85 8.39 -13.45
CA ALA A 220 15.19 9.18 -14.49
C ALA A 220 13.91 8.50 -15.01
N ALA A 221 13.99 7.19 -15.28
CA ALA A 221 12.83 6.40 -15.73
C ALA A 221 11.71 6.37 -14.68
N ALA A 222 12.06 6.21 -13.41
CA ALA A 222 11.09 6.22 -12.32
C ALA A 222 10.44 7.60 -12.15
N LEU A 223 11.23 8.68 -12.19
CA LEU A 223 10.70 10.05 -12.13
C LEU A 223 9.79 10.37 -13.33
N GLU A 224 10.09 9.86 -14.52
CA GLU A 224 9.22 10.02 -15.69
C GLU A 224 7.84 9.36 -15.45
N GLN A 225 7.79 8.19 -14.80
CA GLN A 225 6.52 7.55 -14.46
C GLN A 225 5.70 8.38 -13.48
N THR A 226 6.34 9.11 -12.53
CA THR A 226 5.62 9.97 -11.58
C THR A 226 4.93 11.17 -12.23
N ARG A 227 5.22 11.52 -13.48
CA ARG A 227 4.55 12.62 -14.19
C ARG A 227 3.05 12.41 -14.35
N GLN A 228 2.60 11.15 -14.32
CA GLN A 228 1.18 10.80 -14.37
C GLN A 228 0.46 11.00 -13.03
N TRP A 229 1.20 11.22 -11.93
CA TRP A 229 0.58 11.47 -10.63
C TRP A 229 -0.05 12.86 -10.59
N PRO A 230 -1.16 13.04 -9.87
CA PRO A 230 -1.77 14.35 -9.69
C PRO A 230 -0.92 15.25 -8.77
N GLY A 231 -0.97 16.55 -8.97
CA GLY A 231 -0.33 17.53 -8.10
C GLY A 231 1.20 17.51 -8.12
N ASP A 232 1.80 17.84 -6.98
CA ASP A 232 3.25 17.80 -6.77
C ASP A 232 3.75 16.35 -6.73
N VAL A 233 4.97 16.12 -7.22
CA VAL A 233 5.65 14.82 -7.10
C VAL A 233 6.53 14.85 -5.86
N ARG A 234 6.32 13.92 -4.93
CA ARG A 234 7.11 13.78 -3.72
C ARG A 234 8.11 12.62 -3.88
N VAL A 235 9.37 12.89 -3.56
CA VAL A 235 10.46 11.88 -3.57
C VAL A 235 11.00 11.78 -2.15
N ASP A 236 10.81 10.64 -1.53
CA ASP A 236 11.34 10.35 -0.19
C ASP A 236 12.73 9.71 -0.31
N MET A 237 13.72 10.39 0.25
CA MET A 237 15.11 9.97 0.29
C MET A 237 15.61 9.67 1.71
N SER A 238 14.70 9.34 2.62
CA SER A 238 15.04 9.02 4.02
C SER A 238 15.96 7.81 4.17
N ALA A 239 15.89 6.87 3.23
CA ALA A 239 16.70 5.65 3.17
C ALA A 239 17.78 5.70 2.06
N LEU A 240 18.14 6.90 1.60
CA LEU A 240 19.22 7.10 0.63
C LEU A 240 20.57 7.05 1.34
N ASP A 241 21.44 6.14 0.91
CA ASP A 241 22.81 6.03 1.41
C ASP A 241 23.74 7.04 0.74
N PHE A 242 23.59 7.19 -0.60
CA PHE A 242 24.46 8.04 -1.40
C PHE A 242 23.76 8.50 -2.69
N ILE A 243 24.05 9.73 -3.09
CA ILE A 243 23.75 10.26 -4.42
C ILE A 243 24.89 11.15 -4.91
N ASP A 244 25.35 10.94 -6.14
CA ASP A 244 26.35 11.78 -6.75
C ASP A 244 25.74 13.01 -7.47
N LEU A 245 26.60 13.86 -8.01
CA LEU A 245 26.16 15.07 -8.73
C LEU A 245 25.35 14.73 -9.99
N ALA A 246 25.59 13.58 -10.63
CA ALA A 246 24.82 13.15 -11.80
C ALA A 246 23.40 12.77 -11.40
N GLY A 247 23.22 12.06 -10.28
CA GLY A 247 21.92 11.76 -9.70
C GLY A 247 21.16 13.04 -9.29
N LEU A 248 21.83 14.01 -8.66
CA LEU A 248 21.22 15.31 -8.34
C LEU A 248 20.74 16.07 -9.58
N ARG A 249 21.49 16.02 -10.70
CA ARG A 249 21.04 16.60 -11.97
C ARG A 249 19.79 15.97 -12.54
N VAL A 250 19.60 14.66 -12.33
CA VAL A 250 18.37 13.97 -12.74
C VAL A 250 17.15 14.54 -12.04
N LEU A 251 17.27 14.91 -10.74
CA LEU A 251 16.17 15.55 -10.01
C LEU A 251 15.83 16.92 -10.59
N VAL A 252 16.83 17.73 -10.93
CA VAL A 252 16.60 19.05 -11.57
C VAL A 252 15.89 18.88 -12.91
N HIS A 253 16.40 17.98 -13.78
CA HIS A 253 15.77 17.73 -15.08
C HIS A 253 14.36 17.16 -14.96
N ALA A 254 14.09 16.35 -13.94
CA ALA A 254 12.73 15.88 -13.68
C ALA A 254 11.80 17.03 -13.26
N ALA A 255 12.28 17.95 -12.42
CA ALA A 255 11.53 19.14 -12.01
C ALA A 255 11.21 20.06 -13.20
N GLU A 256 12.18 20.27 -14.12
CA GLU A 256 11.99 21.05 -15.36
C GLU A 256 10.90 20.48 -16.27
N ARG A 257 10.72 19.16 -16.25
CA ARG A 257 9.74 18.45 -17.11
C ARG A 257 8.36 18.28 -16.47
N LEU A 258 8.17 18.67 -15.23
CA LEU A 258 6.85 18.76 -14.60
C LEU A 258 6.08 19.92 -15.24
N GLY A 259 4.76 19.73 -15.46
CA GLY A 259 3.90 20.79 -16.01
C GLY A 259 3.84 22.03 -15.13
N GLU A 260 3.33 23.13 -15.68
CA GLU A 260 3.19 24.42 -14.98
C GLU A 260 2.49 24.26 -13.63
N GLY A 261 3.03 24.95 -12.62
CA GLY A 261 2.49 24.97 -11.25
C GLY A 261 2.79 23.73 -10.40
N ARG A 262 3.40 22.69 -10.98
CA ARG A 262 3.78 21.47 -10.27
C ARG A 262 5.22 21.56 -9.79
N ARG A 263 5.51 20.89 -8.66
CA ARG A 263 6.84 20.86 -8.06
C ARG A 263 7.31 19.45 -7.80
N LEU A 264 8.61 19.23 -7.93
CA LEU A 264 9.31 18.05 -7.42
C LEU A 264 9.77 18.38 -5.99
N ARG A 265 9.17 17.70 -5.01
CA ARG A 265 9.53 17.85 -3.58
C ARG A 265 10.42 16.69 -3.18
N VAL A 266 11.70 16.95 -3.04
CA VAL A 266 12.69 15.97 -2.56
C VAL A 266 12.82 16.12 -1.05
N MET A 267 12.42 15.10 -0.32
CA MET A 267 12.28 15.13 1.13
C MET A 267 13.33 14.26 1.82
N ASN A 268 13.64 14.61 3.06
CA ASN A 268 14.51 13.81 3.94
C ASN A 268 15.96 13.66 3.46
N LEU A 269 16.44 14.59 2.66
CA LEU A 269 17.86 14.65 2.32
C LEU A 269 18.70 15.04 3.52
N THR A 270 19.87 14.42 3.67
CA THR A 270 20.81 14.80 4.72
C THR A 270 21.17 16.30 4.62
N PRO A 271 21.43 16.98 5.75
CA PRO A 271 21.82 18.40 5.73
C PRO A 271 23.03 18.68 4.83
N MET A 272 23.95 17.72 4.72
CA MET A 272 25.09 17.82 3.82
C MET A 272 24.67 17.88 2.36
N LEU A 273 23.75 16.99 1.92
CA LEU A 273 23.24 16.97 0.55
C LEU A 273 22.44 18.24 0.24
N CYS A 274 21.63 18.73 1.17
CA CYS A 274 20.94 20.02 1.01
C CYS A 274 21.93 21.16 0.78
N LYS A 275 23.05 21.18 1.54
CA LYS A 275 24.11 22.17 1.34
C LYS A 275 24.80 22.05 -0.01
N VAL A 276 25.07 20.81 -0.48
CA VAL A 276 25.66 20.59 -1.82
C VAL A 276 24.73 21.13 -2.90
N ILE A 277 23.43 20.83 -2.83
CA ILE A 277 22.41 21.31 -3.77
C ILE A 277 22.41 22.85 -3.82
N SER A 278 22.49 23.52 -2.67
CA SER A 278 22.53 24.98 -2.60
C SER A 278 23.82 25.56 -3.17
N VAL A 279 24.97 24.96 -2.88
CA VAL A 279 26.26 25.42 -3.40
C VAL A 279 26.33 25.33 -4.93
N VAL A 280 25.75 24.28 -5.53
CA VAL A 280 25.72 24.12 -6.99
C VAL A 280 24.54 24.87 -7.64
N GLY A 281 23.68 25.52 -6.86
CA GLY A 281 22.57 26.35 -7.33
C GLY A 281 21.36 25.58 -7.85
N PHE A 282 21.22 24.29 -7.54
CA PHE A 282 20.10 23.47 -8.00
C PHE A 282 18.79 23.81 -7.31
N ASP A 283 18.85 24.31 -6.07
CA ASP A 283 17.70 24.82 -5.30
C ASP A 283 17.11 26.13 -5.83
N GLN A 284 17.79 26.79 -6.77
CA GLN A 284 17.26 28.00 -7.43
C GLN A 284 16.19 27.68 -8.48
N HIS A 285 16.05 26.41 -8.88
CA HIS A 285 15.02 26.02 -9.83
C HIS A 285 13.62 26.06 -9.17
N PRO A 286 12.66 26.87 -9.70
CA PRO A 286 11.39 27.14 -9.01
C PRO A 286 10.50 25.93 -8.82
N ALA A 287 10.66 24.89 -9.67
CA ALA A 287 9.90 23.64 -9.55
C ALA A 287 10.60 22.59 -8.69
N LEU A 288 11.81 22.82 -8.17
CA LEU A 288 12.50 21.91 -7.26
C LEU A 288 12.44 22.44 -5.84
N VAL A 289 11.86 21.67 -4.93
CA VAL A 289 11.82 21.96 -3.50
C VAL A 289 12.56 20.85 -2.76
N VAL A 290 13.55 21.24 -1.96
CA VAL A 290 14.37 20.29 -1.21
C VAL A 290 14.21 20.55 0.27
N THR A 291 13.95 19.51 1.05
CA THR A 291 13.82 19.61 2.51
C THR A 291 14.69 18.58 3.22
N ALA A 292 15.31 19.03 4.31
CA ALA A 292 15.99 18.16 5.25
C ALA A 292 14.95 17.39 6.11
N PRO A 293 15.36 16.30 6.78
CA PRO A 293 14.50 15.62 7.75
C PRO A 293 14.00 16.59 8.82
N GLU A 294 12.74 16.50 9.19
CA GLU A 294 12.23 17.21 10.37
C GLU A 294 12.94 16.67 11.61
N VAL A 295 13.64 17.53 12.31
CA VAL A 295 14.22 17.22 13.62
C VAL A 295 13.06 17.14 14.59
N MET A 296 12.65 15.92 14.98
CA MET A 296 11.70 15.76 16.09
C MET A 296 12.33 16.40 17.33
N ALA A 297 11.71 17.48 17.81
CA ALA A 297 12.08 18.20 19.02
C ALA A 297 11.72 17.40 20.28
#